data_483ccac3f6426e664e33661ce459dbbe
#
_entry.id   483ccac3f6426e664e33661ce459dbbe
#
_cell.length_a   1.000
_cell.length_b   1.000
_cell.length_c   1.000
_cell.angle_alpha   90.00
_cell.angle_beta   90.00
_cell.angle_gamma   90.00
#
_symmetry.space_group_name_H-M   'P 1'
#
loop_
_entity.id
_entity.type
_entity.pdbx_description
1 polymer ?
#
loop_
_entity_poly.entity_id
_entity_poly.type
_entity_poly.pdbx_seq_one_letter_code
_entity_poly.pdbx_strand_id
1 'polypeptide(L)'
;MRIDIMTLFPDAIEAMMGQSIIGRARDRGYIELFTHQIREYTTNKQMQVDDYPYGGGRGAVMQADPLYRCWEYICGQVGERPHTIYLSPCGRVFTQEVAKELKAAHQNIILVCGHYEGVDQRFIDECVDEELSMGDFVLTGGEIPAMAVADCLFRMEEGVLPEESCYTDESHWNGLLEYPQYSRPEQWHGRRVPPILLSGNHGGVDDWRRKESYKRTMARRPDLWVQFDQSAITTKHDKKVLQQAKDEFAAEKENDFAVKESKTSG
;
A
#
# COMPACT_ATOMS: atom_id res chain seq x y z
N MET A 1 -2.20 -16.23 5.07
CA MET A 1 -0.95 -15.73 4.40
C MET A 1 0.17 -15.65 5.42
N ARG A 2 1.37 -16.06 5.03
CA ARG A 2 2.60 -15.93 5.82
C ARG A 2 3.55 -14.93 5.14
N ILE A 3 4.11 -14.00 5.93
CA ILE A 3 5.17 -13.07 5.49
C ILE A 3 6.36 -13.17 6.45
N ASP A 4 7.53 -13.43 5.89
CA ASP A 4 8.81 -13.42 6.58
C ASP A 4 9.59 -12.16 6.16
N ILE A 5 10.05 -11.35 7.11
CA ILE A 5 10.77 -10.10 6.84
C ILE A 5 12.23 -10.25 7.26
N MET A 6 13.14 -10.20 6.30
CA MET A 6 14.57 -10.17 6.52
C MET A 6 15.02 -8.73 6.79
N THR A 7 15.53 -8.42 7.96
CA THR A 7 15.79 -7.05 8.40
C THR A 7 17.00 -6.96 9.35
N LEU A 8 17.56 -5.76 9.51
CA LEU A 8 18.53 -5.43 10.57
C LEU A 8 17.87 -4.92 11.84
N PHE A 9 16.55 -4.62 11.81
CA PHE A 9 15.81 -3.97 12.89
C PHE A 9 14.46 -4.67 13.18
N PRO A 10 14.46 -5.95 13.58
CA PRO A 10 13.23 -6.69 13.84
C PRO A 10 12.31 -6.01 14.87
N ASP A 11 12.89 -5.44 15.94
CA ASP A 11 12.10 -4.79 17.00
C ASP A 11 11.25 -3.62 16.48
N ALA A 12 11.73 -2.88 15.49
CA ALA A 12 10.99 -1.77 14.89
C ALA A 12 9.72 -2.27 14.15
N ILE A 13 9.86 -3.38 13.43
CA ILE A 13 8.74 -4.04 12.72
C ILE A 13 7.76 -4.63 13.73
N GLU A 14 8.25 -5.38 14.71
CA GLU A 14 7.41 -6.02 15.75
C GLU A 14 6.64 -4.98 16.57
N ALA A 15 7.27 -3.85 16.93
CA ALA A 15 6.63 -2.77 17.67
C ALA A 15 5.45 -2.16 16.91
N MET A 16 5.54 -2.01 15.59
CA MET A 16 4.47 -1.44 14.76
C MET A 16 3.43 -2.49 14.36
N MET A 17 3.86 -3.62 13.81
CA MET A 17 2.98 -4.65 13.27
C MET A 17 2.31 -5.51 14.35
N GLY A 18 2.80 -5.47 15.59
CA GLY A 18 2.16 -6.08 16.77
C GLY A 18 0.99 -5.28 17.31
N GLN A 19 0.64 -4.14 16.73
CA GLN A 19 -0.42 -3.26 17.24
C GLN A 19 -1.69 -3.32 16.38
N SER A 20 -2.80 -2.80 16.99
CA SER A 20 -4.06 -2.52 16.30
C SER A 20 -4.65 -3.73 15.57
N ILE A 21 -5.02 -3.57 14.29
CA ILE A 21 -5.70 -4.58 13.48
C ILE A 21 -4.76 -5.74 13.18
N ILE A 22 -3.54 -5.46 12.73
CA ILE A 22 -2.55 -6.49 12.35
C ILE A 22 -2.13 -7.31 13.57
N GLY A 23 -1.83 -6.67 14.72
CA GLY A 23 -1.52 -7.39 15.96
C GLY A 23 -2.63 -8.36 16.39
N ARG A 24 -3.88 -7.89 16.39
CA ARG A 24 -5.03 -8.76 16.70
C ARG A 24 -5.23 -9.89 15.70
N ALA A 25 -4.94 -9.66 14.42
CA ALA A 25 -5.04 -10.69 13.38
C ALA A 25 -3.98 -11.77 13.58
N ARG A 26 -2.75 -11.40 13.96
CA ARG A 26 -1.68 -12.35 14.35
C ARG A 26 -2.11 -13.17 15.56
N ASP A 27 -2.58 -12.53 16.64
CA ASP A 27 -3.02 -13.20 17.88
C ASP A 27 -4.15 -14.22 17.61
N ARG A 28 -4.99 -13.98 16.63
CA ARG A 28 -6.09 -14.86 16.22
C ARG A 28 -5.70 -15.90 15.18
N GLY A 29 -4.47 -15.87 14.67
CA GLY A 29 -3.99 -16.81 13.68
C GLY A 29 -4.54 -16.63 12.27
N TYR A 30 -5.08 -15.44 11.92
CA TYR A 30 -5.51 -15.14 10.56
C TYR A 30 -4.33 -14.91 9.61
N ILE A 31 -3.21 -14.42 10.15
CA ILE A 31 -1.96 -14.12 9.44
C ILE A 31 -0.76 -14.56 10.25
N GLU A 32 0.34 -14.83 9.57
CA GLU A 32 1.62 -15.16 10.17
C GLU A 32 2.67 -14.14 9.73
N LEU A 33 3.30 -13.46 10.67
CA LEU A 33 4.40 -12.53 10.43
C LEU A 33 5.60 -12.94 11.28
N PHE A 34 6.73 -13.15 10.61
CA PHE A 34 8.01 -13.45 11.23
C PHE A 34 9.06 -12.42 10.81
N THR A 35 9.87 -11.99 11.76
CA THR A 35 11.01 -11.11 11.50
C THR A 35 12.31 -11.85 11.74
N HIS A 36 13.27 -11.69 10.83
CA HIS A 36 14.55 -12.39 10.88
C HIS A 36 15.69 -11.37 10.95
N GLN A 37 16.44 -11.41 12.06
CA GLN A 37 17.62 -10.58 12.22
C GLN A 37 18.76 -11.10 11.33
N ILE A 38 19.06 -10.40 10.24
CA ILE A 38 20.08 -10.84 9.24
C ILE A 38 21.46 -11.05 9.91
N ARG A 39 21.79 -10.28 10.95
CA ARG A 39 23.06 -10.40 11.68
C ARG A 39 23.27 -11.76 12.34
N GLU A 40 22.21 -12.50 12.64
CA GLU A 40 22.30 -13.83 13.26
C GLU A 40 22.76 -14.91 12.28
N TYR A 41 22.73 -14.60 10.98
CA TYR A 41 23.09 -15.56 9.93
C TYR A 41 24.50 -15.33 9.36
N THR A 42 25.27 -14.35 9.87
CA THR A 42 26.66 -14.18 9.49
C THR A 42 27.58 -15.13 10.27
N THR A 43 28.65 -15.57 9.63
CA THR A 43 29.73 -16.32 10.28
C THR A 43 30.79 -15.38 10.92
N ASN A 44 30.65 -14.08 10.72
CA ASN A 44 31.54 -13.08 11.29
C ASN A 44 31.28 -12.94 12.80
N LYS A 45 32.34 -13.05 13.61
CA LYS A 45 32.26 -12.96 15.08
C LYS A 45 31.76 -11.60 15.59
N GLN A 46 31.95 -10.53 14.82
CA GLN A 46 31.46 -9.19 15.10
C GLN A 46 30.03 -8.96 14.58
N MET A 47 29.35 -9.99 14.06
CA MET A 47 28.02 -9.92 13.46
C MET A 47 27.92 -8.88 12.33
N GLN A 48 29.01 -8.67 11.61
CA GLN A 48 29.07 -7.78 10.46
C GLN A 48 28.38 -8.44 9.26
N VAL A 49 27.58 -7.67 8.55
CA VAL A 49 26.78 -8.11 7.39
C VAL A 49 26.98 -7.25 6.15
N ASP A 50 27.89 -6.30 6.23
CA ASP A 50 28.20 -5.34 5.18
C ASP A 50 29.70 -5.27 4.92
N ASP A 51 30.10 -4.81 3.73
CA ASP A 51 31.48 -4.62 3.33
C ASP A 51 31.59 -3.51 2.27
N TYR A 52 32.79 -3.06 1.98
CA TYR A 52 33.05 -2.07 0.95
C TYR A 52 32.69 -2.60 -0.45
N PRO A 53 32.10 -1.77 -1.32
CA PRO A 53 31.78 -2.19 -2.69
C PRO A 53 33.06 -2.39 -3.53
N TYR A 54 33.07 -3.40 -4.38
CA TYR A 54 34.12 -3.53 -5.42
C TYR A 54 34.09 -2.30 -6.33
N GLY A 55 35.27 -1.89 -6.78
CA GLY A 55 35.40 -0.68 -7.62
C GLY A 55 35.52 0.61 -6.82
N GLY A 56 35.42 0.54 -5.50
CA GLY A 56 35.49 1.70 -4.61
C GLY A 56 34.12 2.44 -4.57
N GLY A 57 34.06 3.48 -3.77
CA GLY A 57 32.85 4.27 -3.57
C GLY A 57 32.69 4.66 -2.10
N ARG A 58 31.59 5.37 -1.80
CA ARG A 58 31.18 5.71 -0.43
C ARG A 58 30.21 4.65 0.09
N GLY A 59 30.19 4.45 1.40
CA GLY A 59 29.27 3.56 2.07
C GLY A 59 29.69 2.08 2.01
N ALA A 60 28.79 1.22 2.40
CA ALA A 60 28.94 -0.23 2.44
C ALA A 60 27.79 -0.89 1.67
N VAL A 61 27.95 -2.17 1.33
CA VAL A 61 26.94 -3.00 0.66
C VAL A 61 26.66 -4.21 1.54
N MET A 62 25.41 -4.61 1.67
CA MET A 62 25.04 -5.81 2.40
C MET A 62 25.57 -7.05 1.68
N GLN A 63 26.30 -7.89 2.42
CA GLN A 63 26.94 -9.09 1.90
C GLN A 63 25.92 -10.16 1.50
N ALA A 64 26.20 -10.88 0.40
CA ALA A 64 25.34 -11.95 -0.10
C ALA A 64 25.21 -13.13 0.88
N ASP A 65 26.31 -13.58 1.54
CA ASP A 65 26.32 -14.80 2.37
C ASP A 65 25.37 -14.72 3.58
N PRO A 66 25.35 -13.66 4.43
CA PRO A 66 24.37 -13.56 5.51
C PRO A 66 22.93 -13.51 5.03
N LEU A 67 22.67 -12.83 3.92
CA LEU A 67 21.35 -12.76 3.30
C LEU A 67 20.91 -14.13 2.79
N TYR A 68 21.78 -14.83 2.07
CA TYR A 68 21.51 -16.16 1.54
C TYR A 68 21.19 -17.16 2.67
N ARG A 69 21.99 -17.18 3.75
CA ARG A 69 21.75 -18.07 4.90
C ARG A 69 20.44 -17.78 5.60
N CYS A 70 20.08 -16.50 5.74
CA CYS A 70 18.77 -16.11 6.28
C CYS A 70 17.63 -16.61 5.38
N TRP A 71 17.74 -16.37 4.09
CA TRP A 71 16.77 -16.80 3.08
C TRP A 71 16.64 -18.32 3.04
N GLU A 72 17.76 -19.07 3.01
CA GLU A 72 17.80 -20.54 3.04
C GLU A 72 17.11 -21.11 4.29
N TYR A 73 17.38 -20.50 5.46
CA TYR A 73 16.71 -20.84 6.70
C TYR A 73 15.20 -20.68 6.60
N ILE A 74 14.73 -19.57 6.06
CA ILE A 74 13.28 -19.31 5.89
C ILE A 74 12.67 -20.33 4.93
N CYS A 75 13.29 -20.61 3.79
CA CYS A 75 12.86 -21.64 2.86
C CYS A 75 12.74 -23.03 3.56
N GLY A 76 13.70 -23.37 4.40
CA GLY A 76 13.67 -24.61 5.20
C GLY A 76 12.52 -24.64 6.22
N GLN A 77 12.16 -23.48 6.81
CA GLN A 77 11.02 -23.40 7.74
C GLN A 77 9.67 -23.50 7.03
N VAL A 78 9.54 -22.91 5.85
CA VAL A 78 8.31 -22.95 5.05
C VAL A 78 8.15 -24.30 4.34
N GLY A 79 9.25 -24.98 4.02
CA GLY A 79 9.27 -26.26 3.30
C GLY A 79 9.16 -26.11 1.77
N GLU A 80 9.19 -24.89 1.27
CA GLU A 80 9.22 -24.53 -0.16
C GLU A 80 10.02 -23.23 -0.33
N ARG A 81 10.23 -22.79 -1.58
CA ARG A 81 10.78 -21.48 -1.88
C ARG A 81 9.64 -20.45 -1.90
N PRO A 82 9.52 -19.55 -0.89
CA PRO A 82 8.55 -18.45 -0.90
C PRO A 82 8.90 -17.44 -1.98
N HIS A 83 7.89 -16.71 -2.44
CA HIS A 83 8.10 -15.58 -3.34
C HIS A 83 8.89 -14.48 -2.64
N THR A 84 10.07 -14.17 -3.14
CA THR A 84 11.04 -13.27 -2.49
C THR A 84 11.05 -11.92 -3.16
N ILE A 85 10.74 -10.86 -2.40
CA ILE A 85 10.64 -9.49 -2.85
C ILE A 85 11.72 -8.64 -2.20
N TYR A 86 12.56 -7.99 -2.99
CA TYR A 86 13.49 -6.98 -2.52
C TYR A 86 12.86 -5.58 -2.61
N LEU A 87 12.90 -4.83 -1.51
CA LEU A 87 12.36 -3.49 -1.44
C LEU A 87 13.42 -2.47 -1.87
N SER A 88 13.28 -1.97 -3.09
CA SER A 88 14.30 -1.22 -3.81
C SER A 88 13.69 -0.07 -4.61
N PRO A 89 14.35 1.10 -4.69
CA PRO A 89 13.91 2.17 -5.59
C PRO A 89 13.90 1.78 -7.08
N CYS A 90 14.60 0.71 -7.46
CA CYS A 90 14.70 0.24 -8.84
C CYS A 90 13.50 -0.63 -9.26
N GLY A 91 12.69 -1.09 -8.29
CA GLY A 91 11.57 -1.98 -8.54
C GLY A 91 10.36 -1.32 -9.18
N ARG A 92 9.39 -2.15 -9.62
CA ARG A 92 8.07 -1.62 -10.03
C ARG A 92 7.37 -0.95 -8.86
N VAL A 93 6.62 0.11 -9.13
CA VAL A 93 5.92 0.84 -8.09
C VAL A 93 4.81 -0.03 -7.49
N PHE A 94 4.81 -0.17 -6.17
CA PHE A 94 3.78 -0.88 -5.43
C PHE A 94 2.45 -0.11 -5.49
N THR A 95 1.41 -0.78 -5.96
CA THR A 95 0.04 -0.25 -6.09
C THR A 95 -0.96 -1.25 -5.54
N GLN A 96 -2.24 -0.86 -5.40
CA GLN A 96 -3.30 -1.76 -4.99
C GLN A 96 -3.47 -2.95 -5.97
N GLU A 97 -3.25 -2.75 -7.26
CA GLU A 97 -3.29 -3.84 -8.24
C GLU A 97 -2.15 -4.84 -8.03
N VAL A 98 -0.92 -4.33 -7.79
CA VAL A 98 0.22 -5.19 -7.43
C VAL A 98 -0.06 -5.98 -6.15
N ALA A 99 -0.68 -5.35 -5.15
CA ALA A 99 -1.06 -6.03 -3.92
C ALA A 99 -2.09 -7.15 -4.17
N LYS A 100 -3.09 -6.92 -5.02
CA LYS A 100 -4.06 -7.95 -5.43
C LYS A 100 -3.40 -9.11 -6.17
N GLU A 101 -2.48 -8.82 -7.09
CA GLU A 101 -1.71 -9.83 -7.83
C GLU A 101 -0.92 -10.72 -6.87
N LEU A 102 -0.15 -10.11 -5.95
CA LEU A 102 0.64 -10.82 -4.97
C LEU A 102 -0.21 -11.70 -4.03
N LYS A 103 -1.30 -11.12 -3.51
CA LYS A 103 -2.26 -11.84 -2.66
C LYS A 103 -2.86 -13.06 -3.36
N ALA A 104 -3.21 -12.93 -4.64
CA ALA A 104 -3.82 -14.00 -5.42
C ALA A 104 -2.81 -15.10 -5.79
N ALA A 105 -1.55 -14.73 -6.02
CA ALA A 105 -0.52 -15.65 -6.51
C ALA A 105 0.24 -16.37 -5.40
N HIS A 106 0.40 -15.76 -4.21
CA HIS A 106 1.35 -16.23 -3.20
C HIS A 106 0.73 -16.32 -1.81
N GLN A 107 0.97 -17.45 -1.12
CA GLN A 107 0.61 -17.65 0.28
C GLN A 107 1.79 -17.42 1.23
N ASN A 108 3.01 -17.55 0.74
CA ASN A 108 4.26 -17.39 1.47
C ASN A 108 5.14 -16.37 0.75
N ILE A 109 5.48 -15.26 1.42
CA ILE A 109 6.29 -14.17 0.86
C ILE A 109 7.45 -13.86 1.78
N ILE A 110 8.63 -13.64 1.21
CA ILE A 110 9.78 -13.05 1.89
C ILE A 110 9.93 -11.60 1.45
N LEU A 111 10.00 -10.67 2.41
CA LEU A 111 10.35 -9.27 2.15
C LEU A 111 11.78 -9.02 2.61
N VAL A 112 12.65 -8.55 1.70
CA VAL A 112 14.04 -8.27 1.99
C VAL A 112 14.23 -6.77 2.18
N CYS A 113 14.63 -6.36 3.39
CA CYS A 113 14.94 -4.98 3.73
C CYS A 113 16.43 -4.70 3.47
N GLY A 114 16.71 -3.91 2.43
CA GLY A 114 18.06 -3.42 2.18
C GLY A 114 18.43 -2.23 3.06
N HIS A 115 19.74 -2.09 3.30
CA HIS A 115 20.36 -0.97 4.00
C HIS A 115 21.63 -0.53 3.30
N TYR A 116 22.25 0.54 3.81
CA TYR A 116 23.48 1.12 3.28
C TYR A 116 23.32 1.58 1.82
N GLU A 117 24.27 1.20 0.94
CA GLU A 117 24.20 1.48 -0.52
C GLU A 117 23.39 0.42 -1.29
N GLY A 118 22.87 -0.60 -0.58
CA GLY A 118 22.07 -1.67 -1.15
C GLY A 118 22.56 -3.07 -0.79
N VAL A 119 22.13 -4.04 -1.55
CA VAL A 119 22.36 -5.47 -1.39
C VAL A 119 23.25 -5.97 -2.50
N ASP A 120 24.14 -6.93 -2.19
CA ASP A 120 24.98 -7.57 -3.20
C ASP A 120 24.15 -8.16 -4.34
N GLN A 121 24.45 -7.76 -5.58
CA GLN A 121 23.69 -8.12 -6.76
C GLN A 121 23.56 -9.63 -6.95
N ARG A 122 24.56 -10.40 -6.55
CA ARG A 122 24.53 -11.88 -6.66
C ARG A 122 23.42 -12.51 -5.82
N PHE A 123 23.10 -11.94 -4.66
CA PHE A 123 21.95 -12.38 -3.86
C PHE A 123 20.63 -12.02 -4.58
N ILE A 124 20.56 -10.82 -5.15
CA ILE A 124 19.36 -10.39 -5.90
C ILE A 124 19.14 -11.35 -7.08
N ASP A 125 20.16 -11.58 -7.89
CA ASP A 125 20.09 -12.44 -9.08
C ASP A 125 19.69 -13.90 -8.78
N GLU A 126 20.07 -14.42 -7.61
CA GLU A 126 19.85 -15.82 -7.24
C GLU A 126 18.56 -16.05 -6.44
N CYS A 127 18.24 -15.15 -5.52
CA CYS A 127 17.19 -15.38 -4.51
C CYS A 127 15.95 -14.53 -4.69
N VAL A 128 16.03 -13.36 -5.34
CA VAL A 128 14.92 -12.41 -5.45
C VAL A 128 14.11 -12.70 -6.73
N ASP A 129 12.79 -12.76 -6.59
CA ASP A 129 11.87 -12.98 -7.71
C ASP A 129 11.41 -11.67 -8.33
N GLU A 130 11.27 -10.60 -7.51
CA GLU A 130 10.96 -9.25 -7.99
C GLU A 130 11.46 -8.17 -7.05
N GLU A 131 11.60 -6.95 -7.57
CA GLU A 131 11.86 -5.74 -6.79
C GLU A 131 10.62 -4.84 -6.78
N LEU A 132 10.30 -4.29 -5.59
CA LEU A 132 9.19 -3.33 -5.42
C LEU A 132 9.68 -2.00 -4.88
N SER A 133 9.16 -0.92 -5.47
CA SER A 133 9.40 0.46 -5.06
C SER A 133 8.14 1.08 -4.45
N MET A 134 8.31 1.92 -3.42
CA MET A 134 7.21 2.71 -2.86
C MET A 134 6.94 4.02 -3.62
N GLY A 135 7.71 4.31 -4.68
CA GLY A 135 7.62 5.52 -5.47
C GLY A 135 8.98 6.17 -5.73
N ASP A 136 8.96 7.32 -6.38
CA ASP A 136 10.17 8.03 -6.83
C ASP A 136 10.85 8.81 -5.68
N PHE A 137 11.23 8.10 -4.63
CA PHE A 137 12.00 8.64 -3.49
C PHE A 137 12.81 7.54 -2.83
N VAL A 138 13.83 7.93 -2.06
CA VAL A 138 14.72 7.00 -1.37
C VAL A 138 14.53 7.11 0.14
N LEU A 139 14.50 5.96 0.82
CA LEU A 139 14.46 5.82 2.28
C LEU A 139 15.80 5.30 2.80
N THR A 140 16.00 5.38 4.11
CA THR A 140 17.22 4.91 4.77
C THR A 140 17.33 3.39 4.86
N GLY A 141 16.21 2.67 4.66
CA GLY A 141 16.15 1.20 4.71
C GLY A 141 14.81 0.67 4.24
N GLY A 142 14.71 -0.64 4.11
CA GLY A 142 13.55 -1.34 3.58
C GLY A 142 12.42 -1.61 4.59
N GLU A 143 12.58 -1.29 5.88
CA GLU A 143 11.61 -1.65 6.92
C GLU A 143 10.26 -0.95 6.76
N ILE A 144 10.26 0.36 6.46
CA ILE A 144 9.02 1.11 6.21
C ILE A 144 8.28 0.55 4.98
N PRO A 145 8.93 0.36 3.83
CA PRO A 145 8.33 -0.36 2.69
C PRO A 145 7.81 -1.75 3.05
N ALA A 146 8.57 -2.55 3.79
CA ALA A 146 8.15 -3.90 4.18
C ALA A 146 6.86 -3.89 5.01
N MET A 147 6.78 -3.00 6.00
CA MET A 147 5.57 -2.84 6.81
C MET A 147 4.38 -2.38 5.97
N ALA A 148 4.59 -1.46 5.01
CA ALA A 148 3.51 -0.98 4.14
C ALA A 148 2.99 -2.08 3.21
N VAL A 149 3.88 -2.88 2.60
CA VAL A 149 3.51 -4.03 1.76
C VAL A 149 2.79 -5.09 2.61
N ALA A 150 3.34 -5.45 3.77
CA ALA A 150 2.75 -6.45 4.65
C ALA A 150 1.36 -6.04 5.16
N ASP A 151 1.17 -4.80 5.60
CA ASP A 151 -0.14 -4.27 6.02
C ASP A 151 -1.16 -4.34 4.88
N CYS A 152 -0.77 -3.87 3.69
CA CYS A 152 -1.64 -3.88 2.52
C CYS A 152 -2.07 -5.30 2.11
N LEU A 153 -1.19 -6.29 2.22
CA LEU A 153 -1.50 -7.69 1.93
C LEU A 153 -2.37 -8.32 3.03
N PHE A 154 -1.96 -8.15 4.28
CA PHE A 154 -2.65 -8.75 5.41
C PHE A 154 -4.08 -8.26 5.60
N ARG A 155 -4.36 -6.98 5.35
CA ARG A 155 -5.72 -6.46 5.48
C ARG A 155 -6.72 -7.06 4.49
N MET A 156 -6.24 -7.70 3.42
CA MET A 156 -7.05 -8.43 2.45
C MET A 156 -7.25 -9.91 2.82
N GLU A 157 -6.67 -10.39 3.94
CA GLU A 157 -6.90 -11.74 4.44
C GLU A 157 -8.26 -11.85 5.16
N GLU A 158 -8.92 -12.98 4.98
CA GLU A 158 -10.19 -13.25 5.64
C GLU A 158 -10.03 -13.19 7.17
N GLY A 159 -10.94 -12.50 7.83
CA GLY A 159 -10.97 -12.34 9.29
C GLY A 159 -10.09 -11.20 9.84
N VAL A 160 -9.23 -10.60 9.05
CA VAL A 160 -8.41 -9.43 9.47
C VAL A 160 -9.28 -8.19 9.61
N LEU A 161 -10.09 -7.89 8.60
CA LEU A 161 -11.12 -6.85 8.67
C LEU A 161 -12.50 -7.51 8.86
N PRO A 162 -13.50 -6.78 9.40
CA PRO A 162 -14.83 -7.34 9.69
C PRO A 162 -15.55 -7.88 8.45
N GLU A 163 -15.43 -7.20 7.32
CA GLU A 163 -16.08 -7.53 6.05
C GLU A 163 -15.18 -7.16 4.88
N GLU A 164 -15.36 -7.82 3.75
CA GLU A 164 -14.64 -7.55 2.51
C GLU A 164 -14.87 -6.12 2.01
N SER A 165 -16.08 -5.59 2.19
CA SER A 165 -16.44 -4.20 1.88
C SER A 165 -15.53 -3.16 2.56
N CYS A 166 -14.91 -3.51 3.69
CA CYS A 166 -13.97 -2.63 4.40
C CYS A 166 -12.72 -2.27 3.60
N TYR A 167 -12.38 -3.03 2.54
CA TYR A 167 -11.26 -2.70 1.66
C TYR A 167 -11.67 -2.60 0.19
N THR A 168 -12.78 -3.23 -0.25
CA THR A 168 -13.22 -3.17 -1.64
C THR A 168 -13.91 -1.85 -2.00
N ASP A 169 -14.48 -1.16 -1.02
CA ASP A 169 -15.12 0.14 -1.20
C ASP A 169 -14.17 1.33 -1.03
N GLU A 170 -12.90 1.07 -0.70
CA GLU A 170 -11.88 2.09 -0.48
C GLU A 170 -11.22 2.58 -1.78
N SER A 171 -10.43 3.65 -1.63
CA SER A 171 -9.64 4.23 -2.70
C SER A 171 -8.73 3.18 -3.37
N HIS A 172 -8.61 3.26 -4.69
CA HIS A 172 -7.77 2.44 -5.55
C HIS A 172 -8.23 1.00 -5.80
N TRP A 173 -9.19 0.45 -5.04
CA TRP A 173 -9.64 -0.92 -5.26
C TRP A 173 -10.27 -1.14 -6.63
N ASN A 174 -11.08 -0.19 -7.06
CA ASN A 174 -11.77 -0.17 -8.36
C ASN A 174 -11.27 0.94 -9.29
N GLY A 175 -10.07 1.47 -9.05
CA GLY A 175 -9.47 2.56 -9.83
C GLY A 175 -9.98 3.96 -9.49
N LEU A 176 -10.84 4.10 -8.49
CA LEU A 176 -11.40 5.38 -8.05
C LEU A 176 -10.88 5.77 -6.66
N LEU A 177 -11.06 7.03 -6.30
CA LEU A 177 -10.91 7.50 -4.92
C LEU A 177 -12.22 7.36 -4.17
N GLU A 178 -12.14 7.03 -2.89
CA GLU A 178 -13.28 6.99 -1.99
C GLU A 178 -13.93 8.38 -1.80
N TYR A 179 -15.23 8.39 -1.53
CA TYR A 179 -16.02 9.57 -1.20
C TYR A 179 -15.58 10.19 0.15
N PRO A 180 -15.93 11.48 0.42
CA PRO A 180 -15.59 12.10 1.70
C PRO A 180 -16.41 11.54 2.86
N GLN A 181 -15.73 11.30 3.98
CA GLN A 181 -16.33 10.80 5.21
C GLN A 181 -16.65 11.96 6.17
N TYR A 182 -17.75 11.81 6.93
CA TYR A 182 -18.20 12.78 7.92
C TYR A 182 -18.49 12.10 9.25
N SER A 183 -18.05 12.70 10.34
CA SER A 183 -18.32 12.27 11.71
C SER A 183 -19.21 13.29 12.44
N ARG A 184 -19.70 12.94 13.62
CA ARG A 184 -20.41 13.85 14.54
C ARG A 184 -19.43 14.91 15.08
N PRO A 185 -19.90 16.15 15.35
CA PRO A 185 -21.27 16.66 15.26
C PRO A 185 -21.69 17.01 13.82
N GLU A 186 -23.01 17.16 13.57
CA GLU A 186 -23.57 17.53 12.25
C GLU A 186 -23.03 18.86 11.70
N GLN A 187 -22.74 19.81 12.57
CA GLN A 187 -22.15 21.10 12.22
C GLN A 187 -20.84 21.32 12.96
N TRP A 188 -19.77 21.66 12.20
CA TRP A 188 -18.45 21.97 12.74
C TRP A 188 -17.89 23.23 12.07
N HIS A 189 -17.60 24.28 12.87
CA HIS A 189 -17.10 25.58 12.37
C HIS A 189 -17.90 26.17 11.19
N GLY A 190 -19.24 26.10 11.29
CA GLY A 190 -20.14 26.60 10.23
C GLY A 190 -20.30 25.66 9.02
N ARG A 191 -19.55 24.58 8.93
CA ARG A 191 -19.67 23.57 7.88
C ARG A 191 -20.62 22.48 8.33
N ARG A 192 -21.54 22.08 7.45
CA ARG A 192 -22.56 21.05 7.72
C ARG A 192 -22.26 19.77 6.98
N VAL A 193 -22.63 18.64 7.60
CA VAL A 193 -22.72 17.35 6.92
C VAL A 193 -23.78 17.45 5.80
N PRO A 194 -23.52 16.87 4.61
CA PRO A 194 -24.51 16.82 3.54
C PRO A 194 -25.85 16.25 4.01
N PRO A 195 -27.00 16.93 3.74
CA PRO A 195 -28.31 16.54 4.27
C PRO A 195 -28.72 15.11 3.88
N ILE A 196 -28.28 14.62 2.73
CA ILE A 196 -28.59 13.25 2.27
C ILE A 196 -28.05 12.19 3.23
N LEU A 197 -26.90 12.44 3.87
CA LEU A 197 -26.30 11.51 4.84
C LEU A 197 -27.10 11.43 6.16
N LEU A 198 -28.00 12.39 6.40
CA LEU A 198 -28.87 12.47 7.58
C LEU A 198 -30.29 11.99 7.28
N SER A 199 -30.61 11.68 6.01
CA SER A 199 -31.98 11.47 5.55
C SER A 199 -32.56 10.07 5.86
N GLY A 200 -31.72 9.08 6.19
CA GLY A 200 -32.14 7.68 6.28
C GLY A 200 -32.43 7.00 4.93
N ASN A 201 -32.29 7.72 3.81
CA ASN A 201 -32.46 7.19 2.46
C ASN A 201 -31.19 6.49 1.98
N HIS A 202 -31.03 5.20 2.26
CA HIS A 202 -29.84 4.43 1.92
C HIS A 202 -29.49 4.47 0.43
N GLY A 203 -30.46 4.30 -0.46
CA GLY A 203 -30.23 4.37 -1.90
C GLY A 203 -29.69 5.74 -2.34
N GLY A 204 -30.28 6.82 -1.80
CA GLY A 204 -29.79 8.19 -2.07
C GLY A 204 -28.40 8.45 -1.48
N VAL A 205 -28.07 7.83 -0.34
CA VAL A 205 -26.72 7.89 0.24
C VAL A 205 -25.71 7.17 -0.66
N ASP A 206 -26.05 6.00 -1.19
CA ASP A 206 -25.15 5.24 -2.07
C ASP A 206 -24.91 5.96 -3.40
N ASP A 207 -25.95 6.58 -3.97
CA ASP A 207 -25.80 7.43 -5.16
C ASP A 207 -24.90 8.64 -4.89
N TRP A 208 -25.08 9.30 -3.74
CA TRP A 208 -24.27 10.42 -3.33
C TRP A 208 -22.81 10.02 -3.15
N ARG A 209 -22.53 8.89 -2.47
CA ARG A 209 -21.18 8.34 -2.29
C ARG A 209 -20.49 8.09 -3.61
N ARG A 210 -21.17 7.41 -4.54
CA ARG A 210 -20.68 7.13 -5.88
C ARG A 210 -20.37 8.40 -6.67
N LYS A 211 -21.28 9.36 -6.62
CA LYS A 211 -21.12 10.65 -7.26
C LYS A 211 -19.91 11.42 -6.71
N GLU A 212 -19.77 11.49 -5.40
CA GLU A 212 -18.62 12.16 -4.77
C GLU A 212 -17.29 11.45 -5.04
N SER A 213 -17.28 10.12 -5.12
CA SER A 213 -16.12 9.34 -5.55
C SER A 213 -15.67 9.74 -6.97
N TYR A 214 -16.58 9.81 -7.93
CA TYR A 214 -16.29 10.27 -9.30
C TYR A 214 -15.74 11.70 -9.31
N LYS A 215 -16.41 12.64 -8.65
CA LYS A 215 -15.98 14.04 -8.58
C LYS A 215 -14.59 14.17 -7.95
N ARG A 216 -14.36 13.47 -6.85
CA ARG A 216 -13.07 13.47 -6.15
C ARG A 216 -11.94 12.89 -7.00
N THR A 217 -12.22 11.83 -7.75
CA THR A 217 -11.24 11.22 -8.67
C THR A 217 -10.93 12.18 -9.82
N MET A 218 -11.92 12.76 -10.47
CA MET A 218 -11.73 13.79 -11.51
C MET A 218 -10.88 14.98 -11.03
N ALA A 219 -11.11 15.41 -9.78
CA ALA A 219 -10.43 16.59 -9.22
C ALA A 219 -8.99 16.30 -8.78
N ARG A 220 -8.74 15.17 -8.13
CA ARG A 220 -7.48 14.90 -7.41
C ARG A 220 -6.56 13.92 -8.13
N ARG A 221 -7.14 13.02 -8.91
CA ARG A 221 -6.40 11.99 -9.65
C ARG A 221 -6.97 11.85 -11.07
N PRO A 222 -6.80 12.90 -11.90
CA PRO A 222 -7.25 12.88 -13.30
C PRO A 222 -6.60 11.75 -14.12
N ASP A 223 -5.42 11.30 -13.73
CA ASP A 223 -4.74 10.14 -14.29
C ASP A 223 -5.54 8.84 -14.09
N LEU A 224 -6.04 8.59 -12.88
CA LEU A 224 -6.92 7.45 -12.58
C LEU A 224 -8.27 7.58 -13.30
N TRP A 225 -8.81 8.79 -13.38
CA TRP A 225 -10.07 9.04 -14.09
C TRP A 225 -9.99 8.70 -15.57
N VAL A 226 -8.87 8.99 -16.21
CA VAL A 226 -8.63 8.65 -17.62
C VAL A 226 -8.54 7.12 -17.82
N GLN A 227 -7.99 6.41 -16.84
CA GLN A 227 -7.85 4.95 -16.87
C GLN A 227 -9.15 4.22 -16.47
N PHE A 228 -10.06 4.90 -15.77
CA PHE A 228 -11.29 4.28 -15.27
C PHE A 228 -12.19 3.82 -16.42
N ASP A 229 -12.49 2.52 -16.46
CA ASP A 229 -13.35 1.94 -17.48
C ASP A 229 -14.83 2.28 -17.25
N GLN A 230 -15.27 3.36 -17.87
CA GLN A 230 -16.66 3.80 -17.80
C GLN A 230 -17.62 2.86 -18.57
N SER A 231 -17.12 1.97 -19.41
CA SER A 231 -17.96 0.99 -20.14
C SER A 231 -18.52 -0.10 -19.22
N ALA A 232 -17.84 -0.35 -18.09
CA ALA A 232 -18.33 -1.24 -17.03
C ALA A 232 -19.60 -0.74 -16.36
N ILE A 233 -19.94 0.56 -16.49
CA ILE A 233 -21.17 1.14 -15.99
C ILE A 233 -22.31 0.83 -16.97
N THR A 234 -23.07 -0.23 -16.70
CA THR A 234 -24.07 -0.75 -17.65
C THR A 234 -25.49 -0.26 -17.39
N THR A 235 -25.88 -0.04 -16.11
CA THR A 235 -27.26 0.31 -15.78
C THR A 235 -27.62 1.75 -16.16
N LYS A 236 -28.88 1.99 -16.51
CA LYS A 236 -29.39 3.34 -16.82
C LYS A 236 -29.28 4.27 -15.61
N HIS A 237 -29.46 3.73 -14.41
CA HIS A 237 -29.35 4.48 -13.15
C HIS A 237 -27.91 4.94 -12.92
N ASP A 238 -26.93 4.03 -12.96
CA ASP A 238 -25.52 4.35 -12.73
C ASP A 238 -24.94 5.33 -13.77
N LYS A 239 -25.37 5.19 -15.04
CA LYS A 239 -25.04 6.15 -16.11
C LYS A 239 -25.58 7.55 -15.78
N LYS A 240 -26.77 7.66 -15.18
CA LYS A 240 -27.34 8.93 -14.74
C LYS A 240 -26.52 9.53 -13.60
N VAL A 241 -26.13 8.74 -12.59
CA VAL A 241 -25.28 9.18 -11.47
C VAL A 241 -23.92 9.67 -11.99
N LEU A 242 -23.29 8.93 -12.92
CA LEU A 242 -22.04 9.34 -13.57
C LEU A 242 -22.18 10.68 -14.32
N GLN A 243 -23.26 10.85 -15.09
CA GLN A 243 -23.48 12.09 -15.82
C GLN A 243 -23.70 13.28 -14.88
N GLN A 244 -24.48 13.11 -13.82
CA GLN A 244 -24.64 14.13 -12.77
C GLN A 244 -23.32 14.52 -12.12
N ALA A 245 -22.44 13.55 -11.84
CA ALA A 245 -21.11 13.83 -11.29
C ALA A 245 -20.26 14.69 -12.24
N LYS A 246 -20.29 14.41 -13.54
CA LYS A 246 -19.57 15.19 -14.56
C LYS A 246 -20.11 16.62 -14.67
N ASP A 247 -21.44 16.78 -14.71
CA ASP A 247 -22.09 18.07 -14.83
C ASP A 247 -21.80 18.96 -13.60
N GLU A 248 -21.93 18.39 -12.38
CA GLU A 248 -21.61 19.10 -11.14
C GLU A 248 -20.11 19.48 -11.07
N PHE A 249 -19.22 18.58 -11.45
CA PHE A 249 -17.78 18.86 -11.46
C PHE A 249 -17.42 19.96 -12.44
N ALA A 250 -18.01 20.00 -13.62
CA ALA A 250 -17.81 21.08 -14.59
C ALA A 250 -18.27 22.43 -14.03
N ALA A 251 -19.48 22.48 -13.44
CA ALA A 251 -20.00 23.70 -12.82
C ALA A 251 -19.15 24.20 -11.64
N GLU A 252 -18.62 23.30 -10.80
CA GLU A 252 -17.70 23.64 -9.69
C GLU A 252 -16.41 24.27 -10.22
N LYS A 253 -15.82 23.74 -11.30
CA LYS A 253 -14.62 24.31 -11.93
C LYS A 253 -14.85 25.71 -12.49
N GLU A 254 -15.97 25.93 -13.15
CA GLU A 254 -16.31 27.26 -13.69
C GLU A 254 -16.45 28.29 -12.56
N ASN A 255 -17.12 27.92 -11.46
CA ASN A 255 -17.25 28.80 -10.30
C ASN A 255 -15.90 29.12 -9.63
N ASP A 256 -15.02 28.11 -9.45
CA ASP A 256 -13.68 28.30 -8.87
C ASP A 256 -12.81 29.22 -9.74
N PHE A 257 -12.94 29.12 -11.06
CA PHE A 257 -12.22 29.99 -12.01
C PHE A 257 -12.70 31.44 -11.89
N ALA A 258 -14.01 31.67 -11.87
CA ALA A 258 -14.62 33.00 -11.72
C ALA A 258 -14.23 33.66 -10.39
N VAL A 259 -14.16 32.93 -9.28
CA VAL A 259 -13.73 33.44 -7.96
C VAL A 259 -12.25 33.82 -7.94
N LYS A 260 -11.38 33.06 -8.65
CA LYS A 260 -9.95 33.38 -8.75
C LYS A 260 -9.71 34.63 -9.58
N GLU A 261 -10.41 34.80 -10.71
CA GLU A 261 -10.31 36.03 -11.55
C GLU A 261 -10.77 37.29 -10.80
N SER A 262 -11.83 37.19 -10.00
CA SER A 262 -12.30 38.30 -9.19
C SER A 262 -11.32 38.74 -8.10
N LYS A 263 -10.48 37.81 -7.57
CA LYS A 263 -9.45 38.14 -6.56
C LYS A 263 -8.14 38.65 -7.12
N THR A 264 -7.87 38.44 -8.41
CA THR A 264 -6.67 38.94 -9.08
C THR A 264 -6.88 40.33 -9.72
N SER A 265 -8.13 40.78 -9.83
CA SER A 265 -8.52 42.05 -10.42
C SER A 265 -8.85 43.15 -9.38
N GLY A 266 -8.65 42.92 -8.10
CA GLY A 266 -8.82 43.85 -6.98
C GLY A 266 -7.53 44.00 -6.19
#